data_0ab42dcec9d30098ccea658fcd235556
#
_entry.id   0ab42dcec9d30098ccea658fcd235556
#
_cell.length_a   1.000
_cell.length_b   1.000
_cell.length_c   1.000
_cell.angle_alpha   90.00
_cell.angle_beta   90.00
_cell.angle_gamma   90.00
#
_symmetry.space_group_name_H-M   'P 1'
#
loop_
_entity.id
_entity.type
_entity.pdbx_description
1 polymer ?
#
loop_
_entity_poly.entity_id
_entity_poly.type
_entity_poly.pdbx_seq_one_letter_code
_entity_poly.pdbx_strand_id
1 'polypeptide(L)'
;MINNNKIVVTGGSGRFAQSLKKIKSKYKFIYPSKNSLNIINLNSIKKFLKKEKPSSVLHLAGLSRPMVQHEQDINNSINLNIIGTANLVNICSELKIKLIYFSTGYVYPGKKGNYKEHDALLPWNNYAWSKLGGECAVQMYKNSLILRVSMTEKPFIHKKAFANVKLNFIFHDQ
;
A
#
# COMPACT_ATOMS: atom_id res chain seq x y z
N MET A 1 26.00 -12.02 -9.94
CA MET A 1 24.79 -11.68 -9.11
C MET A 1 23.57 -12.15 -9.88
N ILE A 2 22.81 -13.10 -9.36
CA ILE A 2 21.54 -13.54 -9.99
C ILE A 2 20.58 -12.35 -9.91
N ASN A 3 20.26 -11.79 -11.06
CA ASN A 3 19.33 -10.66 -11.15
C ASN A 3 17.93 -11.16 -10.75
N ASN A 4 17.61 -11.05 -9.46
CA ASN A 4 16.32 -11.54 -8.93
C ASN A 4 15.22 -10.53 -9.27
N ASN A 5 14.55 -10.77 -10.40
CA ASN A 5 13.49 -9.88 -10.91
C ASN A 5 12.10 -10.16 -10.29
N LYS A 6 12.02 -10.98 -9.24
CA LYS A 6 10.73 -11.31 -8.61
C LYS A 6 10.24 -10.18 -7.70
N ILE A 7 8.99 -9.81 -7.87
CA ILE A 7 8.29 -8.84 -7.00
C ILE A 7 7.01 -9.51 -6.49
N VAL A 8 6.86 -9.63 -5.18
CA VAL A 8 5.61 -10.08 -4.56
C VAL A 8 4.67 -8.90 -4.42
N VAL A 9 3.43 -9.04 -4.90
CA VAL A 9 2.38 -8.02 -4.84
C VAL A 9 1.29 -8.50 -3.91
N THR A 10 1.21 -7.95 -2.71
CA THR A 10 0.10 -8.24 -1.79
C THR A 10 -1.17 -7.54 -2.27
N GLY A 11 -2.34 -8.06 -1.92
CA GLY A 11 -3.60 -7.48 -2.40
C GLY A 11 -3.85 -7.68 -3.89
N GLY A 12 -3.41 -8.81 -4.44
CA GLY A 12 -3.46 -9.14 -5.88
C GLY A 12 -4.85 -9.22 -6.51
N SER A 13 -5.93 -9.19 -5.72
CA SER A 13 -7.32 -9.08 -6.19
C SER A 13 -7.80 -7.63 -6.35
N GLY A 14 -7.06 -6.66 -5.80
CA GLY A 14 -7.40 -5.24 -5.85
C GLY A 14 -7.32 -4.65 -7.27
N ARG A 15 -8.06 -3.55 -7.51
CA ARG A 15 -8.16 -2.90 -8.83
C ARG A 15 -6.80 -2.53 -9.43
N PHE A 16 -5.93 -1.91 -8.64
CA PHE A 16 -4.59 -1.55 -9.12
C PHE A 16 -3.76 -2.77 -9.49
N ALA A 17 -3.80 -3.84 -8.68
CA ALA A 17 -3.10 -5.07 -9.00
C ALA A 17 -3.63 -5.72 -10.30
N GLN A 18 -4.95 -5.63 -10.58
CA GLN A 18 -5.51 -6.11 -11.85
C GLN A 18 -5.02 -5.29 -13.05
N SER A 19 -4.87 -3.98 -12.89
CA SER A 19 -4.26 -3.12 -13.93
C SER A 19 -2.78 -3.45 -14.13
N LEU A 20 -2.04 -3.66 -13.04
CA LEU A 20 -0.63 -4.03 -13.08
C LEU A 20 -0.38 -5.36 -13.80
N LYS A 21 -1.30 -6.34 -13.70
CA LYS A 21 -1.22 -7.63 -14.41
C LYS A 21 -1.24 -7.50 -15.94
N LYS A 22 -1.79 -6.40 -16.47
CA LYS A 22 -1.90 -6.14 -17.91
C LYS A 22 -0.63 -5.51 -18.50
N ILE A 23 0.29 -5.06 -17.67
CA ILE A 23 1.49 -4.35 -18.10
C ILE A 23 2.60 -5.36 -18.43
N LYS A 24 3.19 -5.24 -19.62
CA LYS A 24 4.42 -5.96 -19.97
C LYS A 24 5.58 -5.40 -19.15
N SER A 25 6.31 -6.26 -18.47
CA SER A 25 7.42 -5.86 -17.59
C SER A 25 8.56 -6.87 -17.64
N LYS A 26 9.78 -6.40 -17.43
CA LYS A 26 10.96 -7.25 -17.19
C LYS A 26 10.95 -7.92 -15.82
N TYR A 27 10.08 -7.45 -14.90
CA TYR A 27 9.92 -8.03 -13.57
C TYR A 27 8.87 -9.14 -13.58
N LYS A 28 9.14 -10.19 -12.80
CA LYS A 28 8.17 -11.27 -12.55
C LYS A 28 7.33 -10.92 -11.33
N PHE A 29 6.10 -10.47 -11.56
CA PHE A 29 5.14 -10.21 -10.48
C PHE A 29 4.49 -11.52 -10.00
N ILE A 30 4.46 -11.70 -8.68
CA ILE A 30 3.82 -12.82 -8.00
C ILE A 30 2.68 -12.27 -7.14
N TYR A 31 1.46 -12.74 -7.37
CA TYR A 31 0.23 -12.28 -6.73
C TYR A 31 -0.34 -13.37 -5.82
N PRO A 32 0.12 -13.48 -4.57
CA PRO A 32 -0.40 -14.50 -3.66
C PRO A 32 -1.87 -14.24 -3.33
N SER A 33 -2.63 -15.33 -3.16
CA SER A 33 -3.95 -15.27 -2.54
C SER A 33 -3.82 -15.00 -1.03
N LYS A 34 -4.91 -14.58 -0.36
CA LYS A 34 -4.94 -14.40 1.09
C LYS A 34 -4.57 -15.70 1.83
N ASN A 35 -4.94 -16.86 1.31
CA ASN A 35 -4.60 -18.16 1.91
C ASN A 35 -3.10 -18.48 1.79
N SER A 36 -2.44 -18.03 0.72
CA SER A 36 -1.00 -18.25 0.51
C SER A 36 -0.13 -17.25 1.27
N LEU A 37 -0.58 -15.98 1.38
CA LEU A 37 0.08 -14.93 2.13
C LEU A 37 -0.96 -14.09 2.86
N ASN A 38 -1.15 -14.38 4.16
CA ASN A 38 -2.02 -13.59 5.02
C ASN A 38 -1.17 -12.58 5.80
N ILE A 39 -1.36 -11.27 5.53
CA ILE A 39 -0.58 -10.19 6.15
C ILE A 39 -0.78 -10.06 7.66
N ILE A 40 -1.88 -10.58 8.21
CA ILE A 40 -2.14 -10.59 9.66
C ILE A 40 -1.33 -11.70 10.36
N ASN A 41 -0.83 -12.68 9.63
CA ASN A 41 -0.12 -13.82 10.17
C ASN A 41 1.37 -13.78 9.80
N LEU A 42 2.22 -13.48 10.78
CA LEU A 42 3.68 -13.39 10.62
C LEU A 42 4.29 -14.66 10.00
N ASN A 43 3.84 -15.84 10.46
CA ASN A 43 4.37 -17.10 9.95
C ASN A 43 3.99 -17.32 8.47
N SER A 44 2.78 -16.93 8.08
CA SER A 44 2.33 -16.97 6.68
C SER A 44 3.24 -16.10 5.79
N ILE A 45 3.50 -14.86 6.22
CA ILE A 45 4.38 -13.94 5.49
C ILE A 45 5.79 -14.52 5.38
N LYS A 46 6.36 -14.95 6.53
CA LYS A 46 7.73 -15.46 6.61
C LYS A 46 7.92 -16.70 5.73
N LYS A 47 7.00 -17.67 5.82
CA LYS A 47 7.02 -18.89 5.00
C LYS A 47 6.98 -18.56 3.51
N PHE A 48 6.08 -17.68 3.11
CA PHE A 48 5.90 -17.31 1.71
C PHE A 48 7.13 -16.58 1.15
N LEU A 49 7.62 -15.54 1.84
CA LEU A 49 8.76 -14.74 1.37
C LEU A 49 10.07 -15.53 1.38
N LYS A 50 10.29 -16.44 2.33
CA LYS A 50 11.43 -17.36 2.33
C LYS A 50 11.41 -18.32 1.15
N LYS A 51 10.23 -18.81 0.75
CA LYS A 51 10.05 -19.69 -0.41
C LYS A 51 10.31 -18.95 -1.72
N GLU A 52 9.67 -17.79 -1.91
CA GLU A 52 9.73 -17.05 -3.18
C GLU A 52 11.03 -16.26 -3.34
N LYS A 53 11.65 -15.84 -2.26
CA LYS A 53 12.89 -15.02 -2.23
C LYS A 53 12.81 -13.82 -3.18
N PRO A 54 11.78 -12.94 -3.07
CA PRO A 54 11.64 -11.81 -3.98
C PRO A 54 12.69 -10.74 -3.71
N SER A 55 12.99 -9.91 -4.70
CA SER A 55 13.81 -8.70 -4.53
C SER A 55 13.05 -7.59 -3.80
N SER A 56 11.72 -7.56 -3.98
CA SER A 56 10.86 -6.54 -3.38
C SER A 56 9.46 -7.05 -3.10
N VAL A 57 8.81 -6.41 -2.14
CA VAL A 57 7.36 -6.55 -1.87
C VAL A 57 6.69 -5.24 -2.22
N LEU A 58 5.68 -5.30 -3.11
CA LEU A 58 4.77 -4.21 -3.42
C LEU A 58 3.51 -4.40 -2.57
N HIS A 59 3.36 -3.56 -1.54
CA HIS A 59 2.30 -3.73 -0.55
C HIS A 59 1.05 -2.94 -0.92
N LEU A 60 0.09 -3.65 -1.53
CA LEU A 60 -1.22 -3.11 -1.92
C LEU A 60 -2.37 -3.66 -1.06
N ALA A 61 -2.12 -4.71 -0.27
CA ALA A 61 -3.14 -5.27 0.60
C ALA A 61 -3.52 -4.28 1.70
N GLY A 62 -4.80 -4.21 2.01
CA GLY A 62 -5.36 -3.35 3.04
C GLY A 62 -6.83 -3.08 2.78
N LEU A 63 -7.51 -2.57 3.80
CA LEU A 63 -8.87 -2.05 3.67
C LEU A 63 -8.80 -0.64 3.08
N SER A 64 -9.53 -0.36 2.00
CA SER A 64 -9.53 0.96 1.37
C SER A 64 -10.93 1.49 1.03
N ARG A 65 -11.84 0.62 0.67
CA ARG A 65 -13.23 0.98 0.29
C ARG A 65 -14.22 -0.11 0.66
N PRO A 66 -15.48 0.25 0.92
CA PRO A 66 -15.97 1.61 1.11
C PRO A 66 -15.38 2.26 2.37
N MET A 67 -15.19 3.59 2.37
CA MET A 67 -14.53 4.29 3.49
C MET A 67 -15.31 4.17 4.80
N VAL A 68 -16.64 4.05 4.73
CA VAL A 68 -17.51 3.86 5.90
C VAL A 68 -17.13 2.63 6.73
N GLN A 69 -16.52 1.61 6.14
CA GLN A 69 -16.07 0.42 6.88
C GLN A 69 -14.98 0.74 7.92
N HIS A 70 -14.21 1.80 7.71
CA HIS A 70 -13.21 2.22 8.68
C HIS A 70 -13.82 2.83 9.93
N GLU A 71 -15.07 3.31 9.85
CA GLU A 71 -15.84 3.81 10.99
C GLU A 71 -16.66 2.69 11.66
N GLN A 72 -17.20 1.77 10.85
CA GLN A 72 -18.05 0.68 11.33
C GLN A 72 -17.27 -0.48 11.93
N ASP A 73 -16.07 -0.77 11.42
CA ASP A 73 -15.21 -1.87 11.87
C ASP A 73 -13.76 -1.39 12.01
N ILE A 74 -13.53 -0.67 13.11
CA ILE A 74 -12.22 -0.13 13.47
C ILE A 74 -11.19 -1.26 13.63
N ASN A 75 -11.59 -2.39 14.21
CA ASN A 75 -10.70 -3.53 14.43
C ASN A 75 -10.17 -4.10 13.11
N ASN A 76 -10.99 -4.26 12.10
CA ASN A 76 -10.57 -4.72 10.78
C ASN A 76 -9.66 -3.70 10.09
N SER A 77 -9.96 -2.41 10.24
CA SER A 77 -9.12 -1.32 9.73
C SER A 77 -7.72 -1.35 10.34
N ILE A 78 -7.63 -1.46 11.68
CA ILE A 78 -6.37 -1.57 12.42
C ILE A 78 -5.63 -2.84 12.01
N ASN A 79 -6.29 -3.99 12.03
CA ASN A 79 -5.67 -5.28 11.73
C ASN A 79 -5.06 -5.30 10.33
N LEU A 80 -5.81 -4.84 9.31
CA LEU A 80 -5.32 -4.90 7.93
C LEU A 80 -4.31 -3.80 7.60
N ASN A 81 -4.58 -2.54 7.98
CA ASN A 81 -3.80 -1.41 7.52
C ASN A 81 -2.60 -1.08 8.42
N ILE A 82 -2.70 -1.36 9.73
CA ILE A 82 -1.62 -1.08 10.68
C ILE A 82 -0.85 -2.36 11.00
N ILE A 83 -1.52 -3.36 11.60
CA ILE A 83 -0.85 -4.58 12.07
C ILE A 83 -0.32 -5.39 10.87
N GLY A 84 -1.12 -5.56 9.82
CA GLY A 84 -0.71 -6.27 8.61
C GLY A 84 0.49 -5.61 7.93
N THR A 85 0.53 -4.26 7.88
CA THR A 85 1.67 -3.51 7.36
C THR A 85 2.90 -3.67 8.26
N ALA A 86 2.75 -3.54 9.58
CA ALA A 86 3.84 -3.73 10.53
C ALA A 86 4.42 -5.15 10.49
N ASN A 87 3.59 -6.18 10.33
CA ASN A 87 4.02 -7.56 10.13
C ASN A 87 4.89 -7.72 8.87
N LEU A 88 4.48 -7.08 7.76
CA LEU A 88 5.30 -7.10 6.53
C LEU A 88 6.62 -6.38 6.73
N VAL A 89 6.64 -5.24 7.42
CA VAL A 89 7.88 -4.52 7.76
C VAL A 89 8.82 -5.43 8.54
N ASN A 90 8.34 -6.10 9.60
CA ASN A 90 9.13 -7.00 10.42
C ASN A 90 9.80 -8.09 9.57
N ILE A 91 9.03 -8.78 8.74
CA ILE A 91 9.57 -9.89 7.94
C ILE A 91 10.46 -9.39 6.79
N CYS A 92 10.09 -8.28 6.13
CA CYS A 92 10.94 -7.68 5.10
C CYS A 92 12.27 -7.20 5.67
N SER A 93 12.26 -6.62 6.86
CA SER A 93 13.45 -6.20 7.60
C SER A 93 14.35 -7.39 7.94
N GLU A 94 13.79 -8.46 8.52
CA GLU A 94 14.51 -9.72 8.82
C GLU A 94 15.19 -10.32 7.58
N LEU A 95 14.44 -10.35 6.47
CA LEU A 95 14.89 -10.99 5.22
C LEU A 95 15.63 -10.02 4.28
N LYS A 96 15.82 -8.75 4.66
CA LYS A 96 16.47 -7.69 3.87
C LYS A 96 15.79 -7.44 2.51
N ILE A 97 14.47 -7.64 2.42
CA ILE A 97 13.67 -7.46 1.21
C ILE A 97 13.17 -6.02 1.14
N LYS A 98 13.31 -5.34 -0.02
CA LYS A 98 12.78 -3.99 -0.22
C LYS A 98 11.26 -3.98 -0.09
N LEU A 99 10.71 -3.03 0.68
CA LEU A 99 9.26 -2.84 0.85
C LEU A 99 8.80 -1.54 0.19
N ILE A 100 7.85 -1.64 -0.73
CA ILE A 100 7.21 -0.49 -1.38
C ILE A 100 5.76 -0.46 -0.88
N TYR A 101 5.41 0.58 -0.11
CA TYR A 101 4.10 0.73 0.51
C TYR A 101 3.28 1.80 -0.19
N PHE A 102 2.06 1.44 -0.57
CA PHE A 102 1.10 2.37 -1.15
C PHE A 102 0.25 2.99 -0.04
N SER A 103 0.56 4.22 0.28
CA SER A 103 -0.22 5.07 1.16
C SER A 103 -1.20 5.94 0.36
N THR A 104 -1.64 7.04 0.92
CA THR A 104 -2.66 7.91 0.36
C THR A 104 -2.35 9.39 0.59
N GLY A 105 -2.77 10.25 -0.34
CA GLY A 105 -2.74 11.69 -0.14
C GLY A 105 -3.65 12.19 0.98
N TYR A 106 -4.59 11.36 1.48
CA TYR A 106 -5.49 11.72 2.58
C TYR A 106 -4.79 11.85 3.94
N VAL A 107 -3.51 11.47 4.05
CA VAL A 107 -2.70 11.73 5.25
C VAL A 107 -2.39 13.23 5.42
N TYR A 108 -2.51 14.03 4.36
CA TYR A 108 -2.37 15.48 4.43
C TYR A 108 -3.69 16.15 4.80
N PRO A 109 -3.64 17.36 5.41
CA PRO A 109 -4.85 18.08 5.84
C PRO A 109 -5.77 18.59 4.72
N GLY A 110 -5.33 18.58 3.47
CA GLY A 110 -6.16 18.95 2.30
C GLY A 110 -6.50 20.44 2.18
N LYS A 111 -5.90 21.33 2.98
CA LYS A 111 -6.24 22.77 3.03
C LYS A 111 -5.65 23.59 1.88
N LYS A 112 -4.36 23.39 1.55
CA LYS A 112 -3.63 24.24 0.58
C LYS A 112 -3.31 23.54 -0.75
N GLY A 113 -3.23 22.21 -0.81
CA GLY A 113 -2.70 21.50 -1.98
C GLY A 113 -1.17 21.57 -2.09
N ASN A 114 -0.60 20.94 -3.12
CA ASN A 114 0.84 20.91 -3.42
C ASN A 114 1.72 20.49 -2.23
N TYR A 115 1.25 19.49 -1.47
CA TYR A 115 1.99 18.96 -0.33
C TYR A 115 3.24 18.23 -0.77
N LYS A 116 4.32 18.45 -0.02
CA LYS A 116 5.60 17.76 -0.16
C LYS A 116 5.71 16.62 0.85
N GLU A 117 6.68 15.72 0.66
CA GLU A 117 6.86 14.53 1.48
C GLU A 117 7.11 14.84 2.96
N HIS A 118 7.74 15.97 3.25
CA HIS A 118 8.08 16.45 4.61
C HIS A 118 7.06 17.40 5.24
N ASP A 119 5.98 17.71 4.52
CA ASP A 119 4.90 18.54 5.10
C ASP A 119 4.19 17.80 6.23
N ALA A 120 3.70 18.55 7.21
CA ALA A 120 2.98 18.01 8.36
C ALA A 120 1.76 17.18 7.92
N LEU A 121 1.57 16.03 8.57
CA LEU A 121 0.47 15.09 8.31
C LEU A 121 -0.65 15.34 9.33
N LEU A 122 -1.86 15.44 8.84
CA LEU A 122 -3.06 15.56 9.66
C LEU A 122 -4.23 14.86 8.96
N PRO A 123 -4.36 13.54 9.11
CA PRO A 123 -5.48 12.78 8.57
C PRO A 123 -6.83 13.29 9.07
N TRP A 124 -7.83 13.26 8.20
CA TRP A 124 -9.18 13.76 8.51
C TRP A 124 -10.23 12.66 8.65
N ASN A 125 -9.89 11.39 8.43
CA ASN A 125 -10.79 10.24 8.61
C ASN A 125 -10.03 8.99 9.04
N ASN A 126 -10.76 7.96 9.52
CA ASN A 126 -10.16 6.72 10.02
C ASN A 126 -9.40 5.94 8.94
N TYR A 127 -9.83 5.99 7.68
CA TYR A 127 -9.02 5.43 6.59
C TYR A 127 -7.62 6.04 6.53
N ALA A 128 -7.54 7.36 6.51
CA ALA A 128 -6.26 8.05 6.44
C ALA A 128 -5.40 7.82 7.69
N TRP A 129 -6.01 7.80 8.89
CA TRP A 129 -5.33 7.43 10.13
C TRP A 129 -4.78 6.02 10.09
N SER A 130 -5.55 5.04 9.58
CA SER A 130 -5.07 3.65 9.45
C SER A 130 -3.91 3.53 8.46
N LYS A 131 -3.93 4.32 7.36
CA LYS A 131 -2.82 4.35 6.40
C LYS A 131 -1.58 5.00 6.98
N LEU A 132 -1.73 6.10 7.73
CA LEU A 132 -0.63 6.76 8.43
C LEU A 132 -0.03 5.84 9.51
N GLY A 133 -0.86 5.10 10.25
CA GLY A 133 -0.37 4.10 11.20
C GLY A 133 0.52 3.03 10.56
N GLY A 134 0.19 2.58 9.34
CA GLY A 134 1.06 1.73 8.54
C GLY A 134 2.35 2.44 8.10
N GLU A 135 2.28 3.73 7.69
CA GLU A 135 3.47 4.51 7.34
C GLU A 135 4.46 4.61 8.49
N CYS A 136 3.99 4.76 9.73
CA CYS A 136 4.87 4.84 10.90
C CYS A 136 5.78 3.60 11.01
N ALA A 137 5.25 2.41 10.79
CA ALA A 137 6.06 1.18 10.79
C ALA A 137 7.02 1.15 9.59
N VAL A 138 6.54 1.50 8.38
CA VAL A 138 7.35 1.48 7.15
C VAL A 138 8.51 2.48 7.23
N GLN A 139 8.29 3.65 7.81
CA GLN A 139 9.30 4.71 7.96
C GLN A 139 10.50 4.27 8.80
N MET A 140 10.33 3.33 9.73
CA MET A 140 11.41 2.77 10.54
C MET A 140 12.35 1.86 9.75
N TYR A 141 11.93 1.37 8.57
CA TYR A 141 12.70 0.44 7.75
C TYR A 141 13.41 1.17 6.60
N LYS A 142 14.73 1.31 6.68
CA LYS A 142 15.53 2.07 5.68
C LYS A 142 15.40 1.54 4.25
N ASN A 143 15.24 0.21 4.05
CA ASN A 143 15.05 -0.37 2.72
C ASN A 143 13.57 -0.40 2.31
N SER A 144 12.89 0.73 2.49
CA SER A 144 11.50 0.91 2.12
C SER A 144 11.28 2.13 1.24
N LEU A 145 10.08 2.22 0.67
CA LEU A 145 9.58 3.37 -0.07
C LEU A 145 8.09 3.55 0.24
N ILE A 146 7.68 4.74 0.63
CA ILE A 146 6.28 5.12 0.83
C ILE A 146 5.82 5.94 -0.37
N LEU A 147 4.74 5.51 -1.01
CA LEU A 147 4.09 6.22 -2.11
C LEU A 147 2.73 6.74 -1.65
N ARG A 148 2.61 8.05 -1.38
CA ARG A 148 1.35 8.71 -1.03
C ARG A 148 0.61 9.08 -2.30
N VAL A 149 -0.21 8.15 -2.79
CA VAL A 149 -0.85 8.23 -4.10
C VAL A 149 -2.36 8.41 -4.01
N SER A 150 -2.92 9.13 -4.97
CA SER A 150 -4.35 9.18 -5.24
C SER A 150 -4.59 8.48 -6.57
N MET A 151 -4.87 7.16 -6.51
CA MET A 151 -5.08 6.37 -7.71
C MET A 151 -6.50 6.55 -8.23
N THR A 152 -6.61 6.87 -9.52
CA THR A 152 -7.86 6.96 -10.25
C THR A 152 -7.80 6.19 -11.56
N GLU A 153 -8.94 5.86 -12.11
CA GLU A 153 -9.07 5.16 -13.40
C GLU A 153 -9.25 6.17 -14.53
N LYS A 154 -8.76 5.83 -15.72
CA LYS A 154 -9.08 6.56 -16.96
C LYS A 154 -10.15 5.78 -17.73
N PRO A 155 -11.29 6.43 -18.17
CA PRO A 155 -11.67 7.81 -17.88
C PRO A 155 -12.05 8.01 -16.39
N PHE A 156 -11.92 9.23 -15.90
CA PHE A 156 -12.27 9.58 -14.52
C PHE A 156 -13.80 9.56 -14.33
N ILE A 157 -14.29 8.50 -13.71
CA ILE A 157 -15.75 8.25 -13.57
C ILE A 157 -16.34 8.77 -12.25
N HIS A 158 -15.52 9.16 -11.27
CA HIS A 158 -15.96 9.55 -9.94
C HIS A 158 -16.00 11.06 -9.70
N LYS A 159 -16.61 11.81 -10.62
CA LYS A 159 -16.67 13.29 -10.57
C LYS A 159 -17.20 13.86 -9.24
N LYS A 160 -18.09 13.15 -8.55
CA LYS A 160 -18.70 13.63 -7.30
C LYS A 160 -17.90 13.34 -6.03
N ALA A 161 -16.95 12.41 -6.06
CA ALA A 161 -16.23 11.99 -4.85
C ALA A 161 -15.20 13.00 -4.36
N PHE A 162 -14.86 14.02 -5.17
CA PHE A 162 -13.76 14.94 -4.92
C PHE A 162 -14.14 16.42 -5.11
N ALA A 163 -15.42 16.73 -5.21
CA ALA A 163 -15.90 18.08 -5.52
C ALA A 163 -15.40 19.17 -4.53
N ASN A 164 -15.10 18.78 -3.30
CA ASN A 164 -14.68 19.72 -2.22
C ASN A 164 -13.25 19.48 -1.70
N VAL A 165 -12.45 18.65 -2.37
CA VAL A 165 -11.09 18.35 -1.93
C VAL A 165 -10.10 18.70 -3.04
N LYS A 166 -9.18 19.64 -2.75
CA LYS A 166 -8.05 19.91 -3.64
C LYS A 166 -7.08 18.73 -3.57
N LEU A 167 -7.17 17.81 -4.54
CA LEU A 167 -6.27 16.68 -4.66
C LEU A 167 -5.21 16.95 -5.72
N ASN A 168 -3.97 16.71 -5.37
CA ASN A 168 -2.90 16.60 -6.36
C ASN A 168 -2.96 15.19 -6.95
N PHE A 169 -3.34 15.08 -8.21
CA PHE A 169 -3.29 13.83 -8.95
C PHE A 169 -1.90 13.68 -9.53
N ILE A 170 -1.16 12.67 -9.09
CA ILE A 170 0.03 12.22 -9.80
C ILE A 170 -0.46 11.19 -10.82
N PHE A 171 -0.42 11.56 -12.09
CA PHE A 171 -0.67 10.64 -13.18
C PHE A 171 0.60 9.82 -13.44
N HIS A 172 0.48 8.52 -13.53
CA HIS A 172 1.59 7.59 -13.75
C HIS A 172 2.13 7.56 -15.20
N ASP A 173 1.84 8.56 -16.01
CA ASP A 173 2.24 8.60 -17.43
C ASP A 173 3.41 9.58 -17.68
N GLN A 174 4.18 9.91 -16.62
CA GLN A 174 5.42 10.68 -16.76
C GLN A 174 6.60 9.92 -16.20
#